data_350cdad9de0f4856f94b2b50dbdc6623
#
_entry.id   350cdad9de0f4856f94b2b50dbdc6623
#
_cell.length_a   1.000
_cell.length_b   1.000
_cell.length_c   1.000
_cell.angle_alpha   90.00
_cell.angle_beta   90.00
_cell.angle_gamma   90.00
#
_symmetry.space_group_name_H-M   'P 1'
#
loop_
_entity.id
_entity.type
_entity.pdbx_description
1 polymer ?
#
loop_
_entity_poly.entity_id
_entity_poly.type
_entity_poly.pdbx_seq_one_letter_code
_entity_poly.pdbx_strand_id
1 'polypeptide(L)'
;AGIPIDNAESYIETLLNAGYRVAIADQVEDPDETSGLVDRAVTRVVTPGTLTETELLADSDNNFVACLSDGYGLALLDVSTGDFYVTQLDRLEAVSDELERFDPAEAVIGPDAPTEPFGSGCMVTPYEASVFELETARSKLRSYFGETSLASDAEIRACGALLDHAEYARGATTDGETTRLEYLNHLTRYDPREYMLLDAVATRSLEIFEPRHVHGLEGAALSETLDRT
;
A
#
# COMPACT_ATOMS: atom_id res chain seq x y z
N ALA A 1 17.89 14.94 12.07
CA ALA A 1 19.26 15.05 11.55
C ALA A 1 19.19 15.60 10.14
N GLY A 2 20.11 16.50 9.77
CA GLY A 2 20.22 16.98 8.38
C GLY A 2 21.14 16.03 7.61
N ILE A 3 20.69 15.60 6.43
CA ILE A 3 21.46 14.76 5.51
C ILE A 3 21.58 15.46 4.16
N PRO A 4 22.66 15.23 3.37
CA PRO A 4 22.74 15.71 2.01
C PRO A 4 21.63 15.08 1.15
N ILE A 5 21.02 15.87 0.27
CA ILE A 5 19.93 15.41 -0.62
C ILE A 5 20.39 14.25 -1.49
N ASP A 6 21.60 14.30 -2.03
CA ASP A 6 22.17 13.27 -2.90
C ASP A 6 22.28 11.86 -2.25
N ASN A 7 22.19 11.78 -0.93
CA ASN A 7 22.29 10.51 -0.19
C ASN A 7 20.98 10.18 0.55
N ALA A 8 19.94 10.97 0.38
CA ALA A 8 18.68 10.81 1.13
C ALA A 8 18.05 9.44 0.91
N GLU A 9 18.03 8.95 -0.33
CA GLU A 9 17.43 7.69 -0.74
C GLU A 9 18.03 6.49 0.02
N SER A 10 19.36 6.39 0.08
CA SER A 10 20.00 5.26 0.77
C SER A 10 19.76 5.24 2.29
N TYR A 11 19.59 6.42 2.89
CA TYR A 11 19.20 6.51 4.30
C TYR A 11 17.73 6.14 4.52
N ILE A 12 16.84 6.57 3.62
CA ILE A 12 15.42 6.21 3.66
C ILE A 12 15.29 4.69 3.54
N GLU A 13 15.91 4.07 2.55
CA GLU A 13 15.91 2.62 2.34
C GLU A 13 16.39 1.86 3.59
N THR A 14 17.53 2.29 4.16
CA THR A 14 18.08 1.67 5.37
C THR A 14 17.09 1.73 6.54
N LEU A 15 16.39 2.85 6.71
CA LEU A 15 15.42 3.03 7.79
C LEU A 15 14.13 2.25 7.55
N LEU A 16 13.64 2.21 6.31
CA LEU A 16 12.46 1.42 5.93
C LEU A 16 12.72 -0.08 6.12
N ASN A 17 13.88 -0.58 5.68
CA ASN A 17 14.30 -1.96 5.89
C ASN A 17 14.46 -2.32 7.38
N ALA A 18 14.72 -1.33 8.23
CA ALA A 18 14.73 -1.49 9.69
C ALA A 18 13.34 -1.36 10.34
N GLY A 19 12.26 -1.21 9.55
CA GLY A 19 10.89 -1.10 10.02
C GLY A 19 10.49 0.28 10.54
N TYR A 20 11.20 1.34 10.14
CA TYR A 20 10.84 2.71 10.53
C TYR A 20 10.04 3.42 9.43
N ARG A 21 9.20 4.36 9.83
CA ARG A 21 8.64 5.39 8.95
C ARG A 21 9.54 6.61 8.95
N VAL A 22 9.71 7.25 7.81
CA VAL A 22 10.64 8.36 7.63
C VAL A 22 9.87 9.62 7.28
N ALA A 23 9.88 10.61 8.19
CA ALA A 23 9.34 11.93 7.90
C ALA A 23 10.45 12.80 7.26
N ILE A 24 10.17 13.32 6.08
CA ILE A 24 11.03 14.27 5.38
C ILE A 24 10.52 15.68 5.68
N ALA A 25 11.43 16.52 6.15
CA ALA A 25 11.14 17.92 6.43
C ALA A 25 12.05 18.81 5.59
N ASP A 26 11.42 19.63 4.76
CA ASP A 26 12.10 20.59 3.89
C ASP A 26 12.01 21.99 4.45
N GLN A 27 12.90 22.86 3.97
CA GLN A 27 12.86 24.28 4.27
C GLN A 27 11.69 24.92 3.53
N VAL A 28 10.80 25.59 4.26
CA VAL A 28 9.61 26.25 3.70
C VAL A 28 9.75 27.76 3.57
N GLU A 29 10.90 28.32 4.02
CA GLU A 29 11.25 29.72 3.88
C GLU A 29 12.49 29.91 3.00
N ASP A 30 12.56 31.06 2.34
CA ASP A 30 13.74 31.43 1.56
C ASP A 30 14.89 31.81 2.50
N PRO A 31 16.06 31.12 2.42
CA PRO A 31 17.22 31.44 3.25
C PRO A 31 17.74 32.87 3.09
N ASP A 32 17.54 33.48 1.90
CA ASP A 32 18.02 34.83 1.59
C ASP A 32 17.08 35.94 2.17
N GLU A 33 15.84 35.59 2.52
CA GLU A 33 14.85 36.51 3.10
C GLU A 33 14.76 36.39 4.63
N THR A 34 15.36 35.34 5.22
CA THR A 34 15.24 35.04 6.67
C THR A 34 16.53 35.35 7.43
N SER A 35 16.46 36.23 8.43
CA SER A 35 17.58 36.47 9.33
C SER A 35 17.53 35.52 10.52
N GLY A 36 17.99 34.27 10.34
CA GLY A 36 17.98 33.28 11.41
C GLY A 36 17.95 31.83 10.93
N LEU A 37 17.36 30.96 11.76
CA LEU A 37 17.07 29.58 11.37
C LEU A 37 15.84 29.58 10.46
N VAL A 38 15.99 28.98 9.28
CA VAL A 38 14.90 28.79 8.31
C VAL A 38 13.89 27.79 8.85
N ASP A 39 12.61 28.12 8.77
CA ASP A 39 11.54 27.22 9.17
C ASP A 39 11.45 25.99 8.28
N ARG A 40 11.12 24.85 8.91
CA ARG A 40 10.99 23.56 8.24
C ARG A 40 9.64 22.95 8.53
N ALA A 41 9.03 22.38 7.50
CA ALA A 41 7.79 21.61 7.63
C ALA A 41 8.00 20.18 7.14
N VAL A 42 7.25 19.24 7.70
CA VAL A 42 7.18 17.88 7.16
C VAL A 42 6.40 17.94 5.85
N THR A 43 7.10 17.65 4.77
CA THR A 43 6.55 17.69 3.40
C THR A 43 6.12 16.32 2.90
N ARG A 44 6.65 15.25 3.52
CA ARG A 44 6.34 13.87 3.11
C ARG A 44 6.65 12.90 4.25
N VAL A 45 5.87 11.82 4.34
CA VAL A 45 6.15 10.67 5.20
C VAL A 45 6.31 9.44 4.31
N VAL A 46 7.47 8.84 4.32
CA VAL A 46 7.76 7.62 3.55
C VAL A 46 7.55 6.42 4.46
N THR A 47 6.75 5.47 4.00
CA THR A 47 6.50 4.20 4.67
C THR A 47 6.81 3.04 3.71
N PRO A 48 6.98 1.80 4.18
CA PRO A 48 7.30 0.68 3.29
C PRO A 48 6.33 0.51 2.12
N GLY A 49 5.03 0.70 2.35
CA GLY A 49 4.00 0.52 1.33
C GLY A 49 3.70 1.76 0.49
N THR A 50 4.18 2.95 0.90
CA THR A 50 3.98 4.20 0.14
C THR A 50 5.21 4.67 -0.62
N LEU A 51 6.21 3.80 -0.75
CA LEU A 51 7.41 4.05 -1.53
C LEU A 51 7.06 4.10 -3.02
N THR A 52 7.45 5.18 -3.70
CA THR A 52 7.16 5.43 -5.12
C THR A 52 8.39 5.62 -5.98
N GLU A 53 9.57 5.66 -5.38
CA GLU A 53 10.81 5.82 -6.11
C GLU A 53 11.18 4.53 -6.84
N THR A 54 11.25 4.61 -8.16
CA THR A 54 11.60 3.51 -9.07
C THR A 54 12.98 2.89 -8.77
N GLU A 55 13.88 3.66 -8.15
CA GLU A 55 15.23 3.19 -7.80
C GLU A 55 15.26 2.33 -6.52
N LEU A 56 14.20 2.40 -5.71
CA LEU A 56 14.06 1.68 -4.45
C LEU A 56 13.12 0.47 -4.56
N LEU A 57 12.34 0.39 -5.65
CA LEU A 57 11.49 -0.76 -5.98
C LEU A 57 12.20 -1.60 -7.03
N ALA A 58 12.21 -2.92 -6.87
CA ALA A 58 12.62 -3.80 -7.96
C ALA A 58 11.69 -3.61 -9.16
N ASP A 59 12.24 -3.55 -10.35
CA ASP A 59 11.59 -3.11 -11.62
C ASP A 59 10.27 -3.84 -12.00
N SER A 60 9.80 -4.80 -11.23
CA SER A 60 8.63 -5.64 -11.56
C SER A 60 7.70 -5.96 -10.40
N ASP A 61 7.99 -5.51 -9.18
CA ASP A 61 7.21 -5.93 -8.02
C ASP A 61 6.23 -4.83 -7.59
N ASN A 62 4.95 -5.19 -7.49
CA ASN A 62 3.94 -4.33 -6.91
C ASN A 62 4.26 -4.08 -5.43
N ASN A 63 4.04 -2.84 -4.98
CA ASN A 63 4.27 -2.44 -3.60
C ASN A 63 2.94 -2.06 -2.92
N PHE A 64 2.23 -3.07 -2.43
CA PHE A 64 0.90 -2.85 -1.87
C PHE A 64 0.93 -2.36 -0.42
N VAL A 65 0.04 -1.39 -0.15
CA VAL A 65 -0.48 -1.12 1.19
C VAL A 65 -1.83 -1.82 1.31
N ALA A 66 -2.03 -2.58 2.37
CA ALA A 66 -3.32 -3.17 2.70
C ALA A 66 -4.08 -2.32 3.73
N CYS A 67 -5.41 -2.40 3.71
CA CYS A 67 -6.24 -1.94 4.82
C CYS A 67 -7.28 -3.00 5.16
N LEU A 68 -7.30 -3.43 6.42
CA LEU A 68 -8.30 -4.34 6.95
C LEU A 68 -9.25 -3.60 7.89
N SER A 69 -10.51 -3.58 7.56
CA SER A 69 -11.59 -3.04 8.40
C SER A 69 -12.35 -4.13 9.12
N ASP A 70 -13.15 -3.72 10.12
CA ASP A 70 -14.11 -4.61 10.78
C ASP A 70 -15.07 -5.23 9.76
N GLY A 71 -15.39 -6.51 9.94
CA GLY A 71 -16.21 -7.27 8.98
C GLY A 71 -15.45 -7.76 7.76
N TYR A 72 -14.12 -7.81 7.84
CA TYR A 72 -13.19 -8.34 6.83
C TYR A 72 -13.28 -7.65 5.46
N GLY A 73 -13.52 -6.35 5.44
CA GLY A 73 -13.28 -5.53 4.26
C GLY A 73 -11.77 -5.38 4.07
N LEU A 74 -11.26 -5.85 2.95
CA LEU A 74 -9.84 -5.77 2.57
C LEU A 74 -9.67 -4.86 1.36
N ALA A 75 -8.91 -3.78 1.52
CA ALA A 75 -8.52 -2.89 0.44
C ALA A 75 -6.99 -2.97 0.25
N LEU A 76 -6.54 -2.89 -0.99
CA LEU A 76 -5.15 -3.01 -1.41
C LEU A 76 -4.85 -1.88 -2.41
N LEU A 77 -3.82 -1.09 -2.15
CA LEU A 77 -3.42 0.02 -3.00
C LEU A 77 -1.93 -0.03 -3.27
N ASP A 78 -1.55 -0.07 -4.53
CA ASP A 78 -0.20 0.27 -4.96
C ASP A 78 -0.15 1.76 -5.28
N VAL A 79 0.55 2.53 -4.45
CA VAL A 79 0.65 3.99 -4.59
C VAL A 79 1.50 4.39 -5.81
N SER A 80 2.35 3.51 -6.31
CA SER A 80 3.24 3.77 -7.43
C SER A 80 2.51 3.64 -8.78
N THR A 81 1.65 2.63 -8.92
CA THR A 81 0.90 2.35 -10.17
C THR A 81 -0.51 2.92 -10.15
N GLY A 82 -1.10 3.10 -8.97
CA GLY A 82 -2.49 3.49 -8.79
C GLY A 82 -3.46 2.30 -8.82
N ASP A 83 -2.96 1.07 -8.78
CA ASP A 83 -3.77 -0.13 -8.70
C ASP A 83 -4.48 -0.20 -7.35
N PHE A 84 -5.80 -0.11 -7.39
CA PHE A 84 -6.63 -0.09 -6.19
C PHE A 84 -7.69 -1.17 -6.24
N TYR A 85 -7.56 -2.15 -5.35
CA TYR A 85 -8.43 -3.32 -5.26
C TYR A 85 -9.20 -3.31 -3.95
N VAL A 86 -10.42 -3.88 -3.95
CA VAL A 86 -11.20 -4.09 -2.74
C VAL A 86 -12.03 -5.36 -2.83
N THR A 87 -12.14 -6.03 -1.69
CA THR A 87 -13.01 -7.21 -1.52
C THR A 87 -13.56 -7.26 -0.11
N GLN A 88 -14.66 -7.98 0.08
CA GLN A 88 -15.13 -8.39 1.40
C GLN A 88 -15.03 -9.90 1.53
N LEU A 89 -14.41 -10.33 2.60
CA LEU A 89 -14.19 -11.73 2.93
C LEU A 89 -15.16 -12.17 4.05
N ASP A 90 -15.31 -13.45 4.23
CA ASP A 90 -16.26 -14.02 5.17
C ASP A 90 -15.61 -14.61 6.44
N ARG A 91 -14.27 -14.78 6.42
CA ARG A 91 -13.49 -15.36 7.50
C ARG A 91 -12.02 -14.93 7.46
N LEU A 92 -11.36 -15.08 8.60
CA LEU A 92 -9.97 -14.64 8.79
C LEU A 92 -8.97 -15.42 7.93
N GLU A 93 -9.21 -16.72 7.72
CA GLU A 93 -8.37 -17.55 6.86
C GLU A 93 -8.36 -17.03 5.42
N ALA A 94 -9.52 -16.58 4.90
CA ALA A 94 -9.59 -15.98 3.57
C ALA A 94 -8.85 -14.64 3.49
N VAL A 95 -8.80 -13.88 4.60
CA VAL A 95 -7.97 -12.66 4.69
C VAL A 95 -6.49 -13.04 4.59
N SER A 96 -6.06 -14.07 5.32
CA SER A 96 -4.68 -14.54 5.27
C SER A 96 -4.27 -15.01 3.87
N ASP A 97 -5.15 -15.75 3.18
CA ASP A 97 -4.90 -16.23 1.82
C ASP A 97 -4.69 -15.06 0.84
N GLU A 98 -5.51 -14.00 0.95
CA GLU A 98 -5.37 -12.81 0.09
C GLU A 98 -4.12 -12.00 0.44
N LEU A 99 -3.79 -11.86 1.72
CA LEU A 99 -2.58 -11.17 2.14
C LEU A 99 -1.31 -11.93 1.72
N GLU A 100 -1.32 -13.27 1.74
CA GLU A 100 -0.21 -14.07 1.22
C GLU A 100 -0.06 -13.90 -0.31
N ARG A 101 -1.17 -13.73 -1.03
CA ARG A 101 -1.17 -13.55 -2.49
C ARG A 101 -0.62 -12.18 -2.91
N PHE A 102 -1.00 -11.10 -2.21
CA PHE A 102 -0.61 -9.74 -2.55
C PHE A 102 0.70 -9.30 -1.87
N ASP A 103 1.11 -10.00 -0.83
CA ASP A 103 2.31 -9.74 -0.02
C ASP A 103 2.54 -8.25 0.30
N PRO A 104 1.59 -7.58 0.97
CA PRO A 104 1.68 -6.14 1.19
C PRO A 104 2.85 -5.80 2.12
N ALA A 105 3.62 -4.78 1.75
CA ALA A 105 4.73 -4.28 2.57
C ALA A 105 4.25 -3.58 3.85
N GLU A 106 3.03 -3.05 3.82
CA GLU A 106 2.42 -2.33 4.93
C GLU A 106 0.92 -2.62 5.02
N ALA A 107 0.38 -2.59 6.24
CA ALA A 107 -1.04 -2.66 6.48
C ALA A 107 -1.51 -1.60 7.48
N VAL A 108 -2.64 -0.99 7.16
CA VAL A 108 -3.41 -0.11 8.05
C VAL A 108 -4.58 -0.92 8.58
N ILE A 109 -4.79 -0.91 9.88
CA ILE A 109 -5.88 -1.68 10.49
C ILE A 109 -6.77 -0.81 11.36
N GLY A 110 -8.06 -1.13 11.37
CA GLY A 110 -9.02 -0.57 12.31
C GLY A 110 -8.71 -0.97 13.75
N PRO A 111 -9.26 -0.25 14.76
CA PRO A 111 -8.95 -0.48 16.16
C PRO A 111 -9.27 -1.90 16.65
N ASP A 112 -10.32 -2.51 16.09
CA ASP A 112 -10.81 -3.83 16.46
C ASP A 112 -10.48 -4.91 15.40
N ALA A 113 -9.71 -4.55 14.37
CA ALA A 113 -9.32 -5.49 13.33
C ALA A 113 -8.21 -6.44 13.84
N PRO A 114 -8.24 -7.73 13.45
CA PRO A 114 -7.24 -8.70 13.85
C PRO A 114 -5.89 -8.41 13.20
N THR A 115 -4.81 -8.64 13.93
CA THR A 115 -3.42 -8.50 13.45
C THR A 115 -2.80 -9.82 13.00
N GLU A 116 -3.40 -10.94 13.39
CA GLU A 116 -2.88 -12.28 13.16
C GLU A 116 -2.67 -12.66 11.69
N PRO A 117 -3.50 -12.17 10.73
CA PRO A 117 -3.35 -12.56 9.34
C PRO A 117 -2.13 -11.95 8.66
N PHE A 118 -1.51 -10.91 9.25
CA PHE A 118 -0.37 -10.24 8.63
C PHE A 118 0.94 -10.96 8.94
N GLY A 119 1.71 -11.22 7.89
CA GLY A 119 3.03 -11.84 8.01
C GLY A 119 4.07 -10.95 8.70
N SER A 120 5.18 -11.52 9.12
CA SER A 120 6.26 -10.80 9.81
C SER A 120 6.98 -9.75 8.94
N GLY A 121 6.82 -9.82 7.62
CA GLY A 121 7.36 -8.85 6.65
C GLY A 121 6.48 -7.60 6.49
N CYS A 122 5.20 -7.69 6.86
CA CYS A 122 4.26 -6.59 6.73
C CYS A 122 4.32 -5.65 7.95
N MET A 123 4.52 -4.37 7.73
CA MET A 123 4.46 -3.37 8.80
C MET A 123 3.01 -3.02 9.13
N VAL A 124 2.51 -3.51 10.25
CA VAL A 124 1.12 -3.26 10.68
C VAL A 124 1.01 -1.99 11.49
N THR A 125 0.14 -1.09 11.06
CA THR A 125 -0.11 0.21 11.68
C THR A 125 -1.56 0.31 12.16
N PRO A 126 -1.83 0.34 13.47
CA PRO A 126 -3.14 0.71 13.99
C PRO A 126 -3.45 2.17 13.63
N TYR A 127 -4.66 2.40 13.16
CA TYR A 127 -5.10 3.73 12.72
C TYR A 127 -6.28 4.23 13.55
N GLU A 128 -6.54 5.54 13.52
CA GLU A 128 -7.58 6.14 14.35
C GLU A 128 -8.99 5.68 13.95
N ALA A 129 -9.84 5.41 14.93
CA ALA A 129 -11.21 4.95 14.73
C ALA A 129 -12.05 5.91 13.87
N SER A 130 -11.82 7.21 13.99
CA SER A 130 -12.54 8.26 13.24
C SER A 130 -12.43 8.11 11.72
N VAL A 131 -11.30 7.61 11.24
CA VAL A 131 -11.04 7.40 9.81
C VAL A 131 -11.87 6.24 9.26
N PHE A 132 -12.21 5.26 10.11
CA PHE A 132 -13.07 4.12 9.79
C PHE A 132 -14.56 4.40 9.95
N GLU A 133 -14.96 5.60 10.39
CA GLU A 133 -16.38 5.96 10.42
C GLU A 133 -16.97 5.93 9.00
N LEU A 134 -18.14 5.31 8.86
CA LEU A 134 -18.74 5.04 7.56
C LEU A 134 -18.93 6.30 6.71
N GLU A 135 -19.43 7.39 7.31
CA GLU A 135 -19.69 8.63 6.59
C GLU A 135 -18.36 9.33 6.20
N THR A 136 -17.36 9.28 7.05
CA THR A 136 -16.00 9.78 6.75
C THR A 136 -15.42 9.03 5.56
N ALA A 137 -15.39 7.70 5.63
CA ALA A 137 -14.88 6.84 4.57
C ALA A 137 -15.66 7.01 3.24
N ARG A 138 -17.00 7.10 3.34
CA ARG A 138 -17.87 7.32 2.17
C ARG A 138 -17.63 8.68 1.51
N SER A 139 -17.46 9.73 2.32
CA SER A 139 -17.14 11.08 1.82
C SER A 139 -15.78 11.08 1.10
N LYS A 140 -14.79 10.42 1.68
CA LYS A 140 -13.45 10.28 1.07
C LYS A 140 -13.54 9.55 -0.28
N LEU A 141 -14.22 8.41 -0.35
CA LEU A 141 -14.44 7.66 -1.60
C LEU A 141 -15.14 8.49 -2.67
N ARG A 142 -16.20 9.22 -2.30
CA ARG A 142 -16.92 10.10 -3.24
C ARG A 142 -16.05 11.19 -3.82
N SER A 143 -15.10 11.70 -3.05
CA SER A 143 -14.18 12.74 -3.54
C SER A 143 -13.26 12.24 -4.64
N TYR A 144 -12.93 10.91 -4.65
CA TYR A 144 -12.06 10.28 -5.64
C TYR A 144 -12.83 9.69 -6.83
N PHE A 145 -13.88 8.95 -6.57
CA PHE A 145 -14.52 8.08 -7.57
C PHE A 145 -15.98 8.46 -7.84
N GLY A 146 -16.51 9.48 -7.18
CA GLY A 146 -17.93 9.79 -7.26
C GLY A 146 -18.78 8.74 -6.54
N GLU A 147 -19.95 8.43 -7.09
CA GLU A 147 -20.79 7.34 -6.56
C GLU A 147 -20.17 6.00 -6.93
N THR A 148 -19.86 5.18 -5.92
CA THR A 148 -19.29 3.84 -6.09
C THR A 148 -20.35 2.76 -5.95
N SER A 149 -20.15 1.64 -6.61
CA SER A 149 -21.05 0.47 -6.51
C SER A 149 -20.74 -0.42 -5.29
N LEU A 150 -19.88 0.03 -4.36
CA LEU A 150 -19.58 -0.72 -3.15
C LEU A 150 -20.82 -0.81 -2.27
N ALA A 151 -21.26 -2.03 -2.00
CA ALA A 151 -22.46 -2.31 -1.21
C ALA A 151 -22.16 -2.59 0.27
N SER A 152 -20.92 -2.97 0.56
CA SER A 152 -20.51 -3.34 1.91
C SER A 152 -19.93 -2.15 2.67
N ASP A 153 -20.40 -1.95 3.88
CA ASP A 153 -19.83 -0.95 4.79
C ASP A 153 -18.37 -1.26 5.13
N ALA A 154 -17.99 -2.54 5.19
CA ALA A 154 -16.62 -2.96 5.44
C ALA A 154 -15.70 -2.57 4.29
N GLU A 155 -16.10 -2.80 3.02
CA GLU A 155 -15.35 -2.35 1.84
C GLU A 155 -15.17 -0.83 1.84
N ILE A 156 -16.23 -0.08 2.14
CA ILE A 156 -16.18 1.39 2.18
C ILE A 156 -15.20 1.89 3.25
N ARG A 157 -15.24 1.30 4.46
CA ARG A 157 -14.34 1.68 5.57
C ARG A 157 -12.88 1.39 5.22
N ALA A 158 -12.60 0.21 4.67
CA ALA A 158 -11.25 -0.17 4.26
C ALA A 158 -10.69 0.77 3.19
N CYS A 159 -11.45 1.06 2.14
CA CYS A 159 -11.02 1.95 1.07
C CYS A 159 -10.81 3.39 1.56
N GLY A 160 -11.75 3.91 2.37
CA GLY A 160 -11.66 5.27 2.89
C GLY A 160 -10.44 5.48 3.77
N ALA A 161 -10.16 4.53 4.67
CA ALA A 161 -9.00 4.57 5.54
C ALA A 161 -7.67 4.44 4.77
N LEU A 162 -7.65 3.60 3.74
CA LEU A 162 -6.47 3.43 2.89
C LEU A 162 -6.15 4.70 2.08
N LEU A 163 -7.17 5.39 1.56
CA LEU A 163 -7.00 6.68 0.90
C LEU A 163 -6.48 7.75 1.85
N ASP A 164 -7.00 7.79 3.09
CA ASP A 164 -6.53 8.73 4.11
C ASP A 164 -5.05 8.51 4.43
N HIS A 165 -4.65 7.25 4.59
CA HIS A 165 -3.25 6.89 4.83
C HIS A 165 -2.35 7.27 3.65
N ALA A 166 -2.76 7.03 2.42
CA ALA A 166 -2.00 7.37 1.23
C ALA A 166 -1.84 8.90 1.06
N GLU A 167 -2.88 9.68 1.36
CA GLU A 167 -2.79 11.15 1.41
C GLU A 167 -1.83 11.62 2.51
N TYR A 168 -1.93 11.03 3.71
CA TYR A 168 -1.02 11.34 4.82
C TYR A 168 0.45 11.10 4.44
N ALA A 169 0.73 9.99 3.75
CA ALA A 169 2.08 9.66 3.30
C ALA A 169 2.62 10.66 2.27
N ARG A 170 1.76 11.18 1.41
CA ARG A 170 2.12 12.24 0.44
C ARG A 170 2.40 13.60 1.11
N GLY A 171 2.03 13.75 2.37
CA GLY A 171 2.24 14.96 3.15
C GLY A 171 1.16 16.02 2.95
N ALA A 172 1.25 17.08 3.75
CA ALA A 172 0.40 18.26 3.61
C ALA A 172 1.02 19.26 2.63
N THR A 173 0.16 19.95 1.89
CA THR A 173 0.58 21.13 1.13
C THR A 173 1.00 22.26 2.09
N THR A 174 1.69 23.28 1.56
CA THR A 174 2.09 24.49 2.32
C THR A 174 0.92 25.15 3.05
N ASP A 175 -0.28 24.97 2.57
CA ASP A 175 -1.52 25.52 3.14
C ASP A 175 -2.19 24.55 4.16
N GLY A 176 -1.56 23.43 4.47
CA GLY A 176 -2.06 22.43 5.43
C GLY A 176 -3.15 21.52 4.91
N GLU A 177 -3.46 21.57 3.61
CA GLU A 177 -4.36 20.63 2.96
C GLU A 177 -3.63 19.34 2.60
N THR A 178 -4.28 18.18 2.77
CA THR A 178 -3.73 16.89 2.37
C THR A 178 -3.62 16.79 0.85
N THR A 179 -2.51 16.25 0.36
CA THR A 179 -2.26 16.12 -1.07
C THR A 179 -3.06 14.96 -1.64
N ARG A 180 -4.06 15.28 -2.45
CA ARG A 180 -4.84 14.28 -3.19
C ARG A 180 -3.98 13.56 -4.22
N LEU A 181 -4.21 12.24 -4.38
CA LEU A 181 -3.58 11.42 -5.41
C LEU A 181 -4.43 11.50 -6.70
N GLU A 182 -4.16 12.49 -7.54
CA GLU A 182 -4.99 12.80 -8.72
C GLU A 182 -5.01 11.69 -9.78
N TYR A 183 -4.00 10.81 -9.80
CA TYR A 183 -3.92 9.67 -10.71
C TYR A 183 -4.81 8.49 -10.30
N LEU A 184 -5.30 8.45 -9.05
CA LEU A 184 -6.25 7.44 -8.60
C LEU A 184 -7.63 7.74 -9.18
N ASN A 185 -7.98 7.04 -10.24
CA ASN A 185 -9.23 7.24 -10.96
C ASN A 185 -10.05 5.95 -11.11
N HIS A 186 -9.54 4.82 -10.64
CA HIS A 186 -10.18 3.52 -10.75
C HIS A 186 -10.07 2.73 -9.44
N LEU A 187 -11.18 2.12 -9.04
CA LEU A 187 -11.29 1.20 -7.92
C LEU A 187 -11.90 -0.11 -8.42
N THR A 188 -11.17 -1.20 -8.31
CA THR A 188 -11.59 -2.51 -8.75
C THR A 188 -12.11 -3.33 -7.59
N ARG A 189 -13.42 -3.60 -7.58
CA ARG A 189 -14.00 -4.59 -6.68
C ARG A 189 -13.85 -5.97 -7.30
N TYR A 190 -13.39 -6.95 -6.53
CA TYR A 190 -13.27 -8.33 -6.95
C TYR A 190 -13.81 -9.29 -5.90
N ASP A 191 -14.16 -10.51 -6.32
CA ASP A 191 -14.51 -11.62 -5.43
C ASP A 191 -13.48 -12.72 -5.66
N PRO A 192 -12.65 -13.08 -4.67
CA PRO A 192 -11.65 -14.15 -4.83
C PRO A 192 -12.25 -15.49 -5.23
N ARG A 193 -13.52 -15.73 -4.90
CA ARG A 193 -14.22 -16.98 -5.24
C ARG A 193 -14.57 -17.12 -6.72
N GLU A 194 -14.52 -16.01 -7.49
CA GLU A 194 -14.71 -16.03 -8.94
C GLU A 194 -13.46 -16.49 -9.69
N TYR A 195 -12.32 -16.57 -9.00
CA TYR A 195 -11.05 -17.01 -9.54
C TYR A 195 -10.65 -18.36 -8.96
N MET A 196 -9.86 -19.11 -9.72
CA MET A 196 -9.25 -20.34 -9.20
C MET A 196 -8.15 -19.96 -8.19
N LEU A 197 -8.40 -20.26 -6.91
CA LEU A 197 -7.40 -20.05 -5.86
C LEU A 197 -6.30 -21.11 -6.01
N LEU A 198 -5.10 -20.66 -6.26
CA LEU A 198 -3.89 -21.47 -6.22
C LEU A 198 -3.14 -21.09 -4.93
N ASP A 199 -3.04 -22.03 -4.00
CA ASP A 199 -2.21 -21.83 -2.83
C ASP A 199 -0.70 -21.82 -3.21
N ALA A 200 0.16 -21.38 -2.29
CA ALA A 200 1.61 -21.31 -2.54
C ALA A 200 2.22 -22.65 -2.96
N VAL A 201 1.65 -23.77 -2.47
CA VAL A 201 2.10 -25.12 -2.83
C VAL A 201 1.70 -25.45 -4.26
N ALA A 202 0.47 -25.13 -4.65
CA ALA A 202 -0.02 -25.32 -6.01
C ALA A 202 0.72 -24.44 -7.02
N THR A 203 0.91 -23.16 -6.71
CA THR A 203 1.67 -22.21 -7.54
C THR A 203 3.09 -22.69 -7.80
N ARG A 204 3.79 -23.14 -6.75
CA ARG A 204 5.14 -23.71 -6.85
C ARG A 204 5.16 -25.05 -7.57
N SER A 205 4.16 -25.90 -7.34
CA SER A 205 4.08 -27.23 -7.94
C SER A 205 3.79 -27.18 -9.43
N LEU A 206 3.03 -26.17 -9.88
CA LEU A 206 2.72 -25.91 -11.27
C LEU A 206 3.79 -25.09 -12.00
N GLU A 207 4.84 -24.66 -11.29
CA GLU A 207 5.95 -23.86 -11.84
C GLU A 207 5.45 -22.60 -12.58
N ILE A 208 4.45 -21.90 -11.99
CA ILE A 208 3.78 -20.78 -12.66
C ILE A 208 4.73 -19.61 -12.85
N PHE A 209 5.46 -19.23 -11.80
CA PHE A 209 6.36 -18.08 -11.81
C PHE A 209 7.84 -18.47 -11.76
N GLU A 210 8.18 -19.59 -11.11
CA GLU A 210 9.55 -20.06 -10.96
C GLU A 210 9.71 -21.49 -11.49
N PRO A 211 10.64 -21.74 -12.43
CA PRO A 211 10.89 -23.11 -12.90
C PRO A 211 11.65 -23.92 -11.83
N ARG A 212 11.32 -25.19 -11.69
CA ARG A 212 12.15 -26.11 -10.89
C ARG A 212 13.48 -26.33 -11.60
N HIS A 213 14.56 -26.08 -10.88
CA HIS A 213 15.88 -26.51 -11.32
C HIS A 213 16.01 -28.03 -11.21
N VAL A 214 15.73 -28.73 -12.30
CA VAL A 214 16.08 -30.16 -12.43
C VAL A 214 17.44 -30.25 -13.09
N HIS A 215 18.36 -30.98 -12.47
CA HIS A 215 19.76 -31.14 -12.89
C HIS A 215 19.98 -31.03 -14.40
N GLY A 216 20.54 -29.90 -14.85
CA GLY A 216 21.04 -29.71 -16.21
C GLY A 216 20.04 -29.25 -17.28
N LEU A 217 18.79 -28.95 -16.91
CA LEU A 217 17.80 -28.37 -17.81
C LEU A 217 17.33 -27.00 -17.25
N GLU A 218 17.56 -25.94 -18.00
CA GLU A 218 16.91 -24.67 -17.74
C GLU A 218 15.45 -24.79 -18.16
N GLY A 219 14.55 -24.90 -17.19
CA GLY A 219 13.10 -24.83 -17.41
C GLY A 219 12.66 -23.39 -17.51
N ALA A 220 11.68 -23.07 -18.35
CA ALA A 220 10.99 -21.80 -18.32
C ALA A 220 9.75 -21.92 -17.42
N ALA A 221 9.42 -20.87 -16.66
CA ALA A 221 8.18 -20.81 -15.92
C ALA A 221 6.97 -20.82 -16.87
N LEU A 222 5.82 -21.26 -16.38
CA LEU A 222 4.60 -21.31 -17.19
C LEU A 222 4.20 -19.92 -17.69
N SER A 223 4.32 -18.89 -16.84
CA SER A 223 4.07 -17.49 -17.19
C SER A 223 4.95 -17.02 -18.35
N GLU A 224 6.26 -17.31 -18.30
CA GLU A 224 7.19 -16.94 -19.39
C GLU A 224 6.87 -17.65 -20.72
N THR A 225 6.31 -18.85 -20.64
CA THR A 225 5.93 -19.63 -21.83
C THR A 225 4.67 -19.07 -22.47
N LEU A 226 3.71 -18.61 -21.66
CA LEU A 226 2.45 -18.03 -22.13
C LEU A 226 2.63 -16.58 -22.65
N ASP A 227 3.55 -15.82 -22.09
CA ASP A 227 3.81 -14.43 -22.49
C ASP A 227 4.54 -14.33 -23.85
N ARG A 228 5.05 -15.43 -24.39
CA ARG A 228 5.72 -15.52 -25.69
C ARG A 228 4.76 -15.81 -26.87
N THR A 229 3.45 -15.94 -26.60
CA THR A 229 2.42 -16.15 -27.62
C THR A 229 1.62 -14.89 -27.89
#